data_6eb9aca077d989723d305f96881d4d09
#
_entry.id   6eb9aca077d989723d305f96881d4d09
#
_cell.length_a   1.000
_cell.length_b   1.000
_cell.length_c   1.000
_cell.angle_alpha   90.00
_cell.angle_beta   90.00
_cell.angle_gamma   90.00
#
_symmetry.space_group_name_H-M   'P 1'
#
loop_
_entity.id
_entity.type
_entity.pdbx_description
1 polymer ?
#
loop_
_entity_poly.entity_id
_entity_poly.type
_entity_poly.pdbx_seq_one_letter_code
_entity_poly.pdbx_strand_id
1 'polypeptide(L)'
;MPELSVLLPARNAAGTITHAVASTLAAMPRDAELVVGNDSSSDSTVGEAIRGASRGGVVDPRLRIEDINPGEGGVSRVLTQLMERTDSRLVGRMDADDVSLKGRFKRTMAAIKRGDDMVFTQMIELRGSRPVPRMPYEITPEDMGWHLLLTNPVCHPTMLATREIMDRVGGYRSVPAEDYDLWMRVASAGGRIRRIAPWGLLYRIHPGQVTGNASWRSDSWKNPEQAQAFADLSVSLTGQELPRLVSLVSLPRDEAERELDRFVQVYTQGVASRPATSRRALERRLNARAAWVRSHLQGEQS
;
A
#
# COMPACT_ATOMS: atom_id res chain seq x y z
N MET A 1 8.08 -25.71 -3.51
CA MET A 1 7.58 -24.46 -2.91
C MET A 1 7.34 -23.47 -4.02
N PRO A 2 6.21 -22.76 -4.07
CA PRO A 2 5.95 -21.76 -5.10
C PRO A 2 6.95 -20.58 -5.00
N GLU A 3 7.28 -19.96 -6.12
CA GLU A 3 8.12 -18.76 -6.13
C GLU A 3 7.38 -17.54 -5.54
N LEU A 4 6.05 -17.49 -5.69
CA LEU A 4 5.20 -16.37 -5.31
C LEU A 4 3.96 -16.85 -4.56
N SER A 5 3.69 -16.28 -3.39
CA SER A 5 2.38 -16.35 -2.71
C SER A 5 1.67 -15.00 -2.83
N VAL A 6 0.47 -14.99 -3.40
CA VAL A 6 -0.39 -13.80 -3.43
C VAL A 6 -1.40 -13.91 -2.29
N LEU A 7 -1.32 -12.97 -1.34
CA LEU A 7 -2.17 -12.93 -0.15
C LEU A 7 -3.43 -12.11 -0.44
N LEU A 8 -4.61 -12.72 -0.26
CA LEU A 8 -5.91 -12.11 -0.48
C LEU A 8 -6.77 -12.26 0.79
N PRO A 9 -6.73 -11.31 1.72
CA PRO A 9 -7.67 -11.29 2.84
C PRO A 9 -9.09 -11.02 2.35
N ALA A 10 -10.06 -11.73 2.90
CA ALA A 10 -11.45 -11.59 2.54
C ALA A 10 -12.37 -11.70 3.75
N ARG A 11 -13.33 -10.76 3.85
CA ARG A 11 -14.41 -10.80 4.83
C ARG A 11 -15.69 -10.27 4.19
N ASN A 12 -16.72 -11.10 4.14
CA ASN A 12 -18.02 -10.76 3.57
C ASN A 12 -17.90 -10.13 2.16
N ALA A 13 -17.17 -10.80 1.27
CA ALA A 13 -16.82 -10.32 -0.06
C ALA A 13 -17.50 -11.12 -1.19
N ALA A 14 -18.59 -11.84 -0.92
CA ALA A 14 -19.26 -12.69 -1.89
C ALA A 14 -19.61 -11.98 -3.21
N GLY A 15 -19.93 -10.68 -3.16
CA GLY A 15 -20.28 -9.90 -4.34
C GLY A 15 -19.13 -9.59 -5.30
N THR A 16 -17.87 -9.74 -4.90
CA THR A 16 -16.70 -9.28 -5.67
C THR A 16 -15.60 -10.31 -5.82
N ILE A 17 -15.42 -11.18 -4.83
CA ILE A 17 -14.26 -12.08 -4.72
C ILE A 17 -14.11 -13.04 -5.91
N THR A 18 -15.22 -13.44 -6.56
CA THR A 18 -15.17 -14.27 -7.77
C THR A 18 -14.29 -13.65 -8.85
N HIS A 19 -14.46 -12.33 -9.10
CA HIS A 19 -13.67 -11.61 -10.09
C HIS A 19 -12.23 -11.37 -9.61
N ALA A 20 -12.03 -11.08 -8.33
CA ALA A 20 -10.71 -10.91 -7.74
C ALA A 20 -9.86 -12.17 -7.87
N VAL A 21 -10.39 -13.32 -7.50
CA VAL A 21 -9.73 -14.63 -7.63
C VAL A 21 -9.46 -14.98 -9.09
N ALA A 22 -10.46 -14.91 -9.97
CA ALA A 22 -10.32 -15.27 -11.37
C ALA A 22 -9.27 -14.41 -12.09
N SER A 23 -9.28 -13.09 -11.86
CA SER A 23 -8.34 -12.16 -12.49
C SER A 23 -6.92 -12.33 -11.96
N THR A 24 -6.77 -12.62 -10.66
CA THR A 24 -5.46 -12.85 -10.03
C THR A 24 -4.82 -14.11 -10.55
N LEU A 25 -5.54 -15.23 -10.56
CA LEU A 25 -5.05 -16.51 -11.13
C LEU A 25 -4.67 -16.37 -12.61
N ALA A 26 -5.43 -15.57 -13.37
CA ALA A 26 -5.13 -15.31 -14.78
C ALA A 26 -3.88 -14.43 -15.00
N ALA A 27 -3.51 -13.61 -14.00
CA ALA A 27 -2.34 -12.72 -14.05
C ALA A 27 -1.06 -13.36 -13.49
N MET A 28 -1.19 -14.37 -12.63
CA MET A 28 -0.09 -15.05 -11.93
C MET A 28 0.72 -15.97 -12.84
N PRO A 29 2.02 -16.19 -12.56
CA PRO A 29 2.81 -17.25 -13.18
C PRO A 29 2.31 -18.63 -12.75
N ARG A 30 2.81 -19.68 -13.44
CA ARG A 30 2.43 -21.06 -13.11
C ARG A 30 2.96 -21.51 -11.75
N ASP A 31 4.17 -21.09 -11.40
CA ASP A 31 4.83 -21.36 -10.12
C ASP A 31 4.46 -20.31 -9.08
N ALA A 32 3.18 -20.24 -8.76
CA ALA A 32 2.63 -19.33 -7.77
C ALA A 32 1.38 -19.92 -7.12
N GLU A 33 1.06 -19.47 -5.91
CA GLU A 33 -0.19 -19.76 -5.21
C GLU A 33 -0.96 -18.48 -4.91
N LEU A 34 -2.29 -18.57 -4.90
CA LEU A 34 -3.21 -17.56 -4.39
C LEU A 34 -3.78 -18.06 -3.07
N VAL A 35 -3.46 -17.38 -1.99
CA VAL A 35 -3.93 -17.75 -0.65
C VAL A 35 -5.00 -16.77 -0.19
N VAL A 36 -6.24 -17.25 -0.15
CA VAL A 36 -7.40 -16.48 0.33
C VAL A 36 -7.53 -16.69 1.84
N GLY A 37 -7.37 -15.61 2.60
CA GLY A 37 -7.61 -15.63 4.05
C GLY A 37 -9.06 -15.28 4.37
N ASN A 38 -9.85 -16.27 4.73
CA ASN A 38 -11.25 -16.09 5.17
C ASN A 38 -11.28 -15.57 6.61
N ASP A 39 -11.54 -14.28 6.79
CA ASP A 39 -11.66 -13.64 8.10
C ASP A 39 -13.08 -13.76 8.66
N SER A 40 -13.48 -14.97 9.01
CA SER A 40 -14.78 -15.26 9.62
C SER A 40 -15.98 -14.70 8.82
N SER A 41 -15.98 -14.89 7.50
CA SER A 41 -17.10 -14.46 6.66
C SER A 41 -18.39 -15.22 7.03
N SER A 42 -19.50 -14.49 7.09
CA SER A 42 -20.84 -15.03 7.35
C SER A 42 -21.68 -15.23 6.08
N ASP A 43 -21.16 -14.79 4.93
CA ASP A 43 -21.77 -14.94 3.61
C ASP A 43 -21.10 -16.06 2.79
N SER A 44 -21.44 -16.17 1.50
CA SER A 44 -20.88 -17.18 0.59
C SER A 44 -19.46 -16.86 0.07
N THR A 45 -18.67 -16.01 0.74
CA THR A 45 -17.32 -15.58 0.28
C THR A 45 -16.44 -16.76 -0.13
N VAL A 46 -16.35 -17.82 0.66
CA VAL A 46 -15.53 -18.99 0.36
C VAL A 46 -16.02 -19.72 -0.90
N GLY A 47 -17.33 -19.95 -1.01
CA GLY A 47 -17.94 -20.59 -2.19
C GLY A 47 -17.70 -19.77 -3.47
N GLU A 48 -17.82 -18.46 -3.37
CA GLU A 48 -17.56 -17.53 -4.48
C GLU A 48 -16.08 -17.46 -4.88
N ALA A 49 -15.15 -17.60 -3.93
CA ALA A 49 -13.71 -17.71 -4.21
C ALA A 49 -13.40 -18.99 -5.00
N ILE A 50 -13.95 -20.13 -4.59
CA ILE A 50 -13.84 -21.41 -5.30
C ILE A 50 -14.43 -21.30 -6.70
N ARG A 51 -15.60 -20.66 -6.84
CA ARG A 51 -16.23 -20.42 -8.15
C ARG A 51 -15.33 -19.59 -9.06
N GLY A 52 -14.66 -18.56 -8.53
CA GLY A 52 -13.72 -17.71 -9.27
C GLY A 52 -12.48 -18.48 -9.78
N ALA A 53 -12.08 -19.53 -9.08
CA ALA A 53 -10.98 -20.39 -9.47
C ALA A 53 -11.40 -21.56 -10.39
N SER A 54 -12.71 -21.78 -10.59
CA SER A 54 -13.21 -22.94 -11.31
C SER A 54 -13.34 -22.70 -12.81
N ARG A 55 -12.87 -23.65 -13.61
CA ARG A 55 -13.05 -23.66 -15.06
C ARG A 55 -13.45 -25.07 -15.52
N GLY A 56 -14.61 -25.18 -16.18
CA GLY A 56 -15.11 -26.48 -16.64
C GLY A 56 -15.32 -27.49 -15.49
N GLY A 57 -15.67 -27.03 -14.30
CA GLY A 57 -15.89 -27.86 -13.12
C GLY A 57 -14.61 -28.24 -12.35
N VAL A 58 -13.43 -27.79 -12.81
CA VAL A 58 -12.14 -28.06 -12.14
C VAL A 58 -11.65 -26.78 -11.47
N VAL A 59 -11.31 -26.87 -10.19
CA VAL A 59 -10.73 -25.78 -9.42
C VAL A 59 -9.22 -25.64 -9.77
N ASP A 60 -8.74 -24.44 -10.01
CA ASP A 60 -7.32 -24.16 -10.25
C ASP A 60 -6.51 -24.58 -8.99
N PRO A 61 -5.55 -25.52 -9.13
CA PRO A 61 -4.78 -26.04 -7.99
C PRO A 61 -3.90 -25.01 -7.30
N ARG A 62 -3.74 -23.82 -7.87
CA ARG A 62 -3.00 -22.72 -7.26
C ARG A 62 -3.83 -21.95 -6.21
N LEU A 63 -5.16 -22.16 -6.14
CA LEU A 63 -5.98 -21.59 -5.07
C LEU A 63 -5.79 -22.41 -3.79
N ARG A 64 -5.53 -21.70 -2.69
CA ARG A 64 -5.60 -22.21 -1.33
C ARG A 64 -6.47 -21.28 -0.49
N ILE A 65 -7.32 -21.84 0.36
CA ILE A 65 -8.17 -21.08 1.27
C ILE A 65 -7.76 -21.42 2.70
N GLU A 66 -7.54 -20.39 3.49
CA GLU A 66 -7.16 -20.48 4.89
C GLU A 66 -8.21 -19.78 5.77
N ASP A 67 -8.74 -20.50 6.75
CA ASP A 67 -9.53 -19.86 7.80
C ASP A 67 -8.59 -19.14 8.76
N ILE A 68 -8.85 -17.87 8.96
CA ILE A 68 -8.03 -16.99 9.81
C ILE A 68 -8.61 -17.00 11.22
N ASN A 69 -7.72 -17.23 12.21
CA ASN A 69 -8.13 -17.21 13.60
C ASN A 69 -8.75 -15.86 13.95
N PRO A 70 -9.97 -15.84 14.56
CA PRO A 70 -10.62 -14.60 14.96
C PRO A 70 -9.79 -13.85 15.99
N GLY A 71 -9.92 -12.52 16.00
CA GLY A 71 -9.19 -11.63 16.92
C GLY A 71 -9.23 -10.19 16.46
N GLU A 72 -8.63 -9.33 17.25
CA GLU A 72 -8.45 -7.91 16.92
C GLU A 72 -7.32 -7.69 15.90
N GLY A 73 -7.27 -6.54 15.25
CA GLY A 73 -6.19 -6.15 14.34
C GLY A 73 -6.53 -6.11 12.84
N GLY A 74 -7.76 -6.38 12.46
CA GLY A 74 -8.25 -6.16 11.08
C GLY A 74 -7.40 -6.85 10.00
N VAL A 75 -7.19 -6.16 8.88
CA VAL A 75 -6.47 -6.68 7.71
C VAL A 75 -5.00 -7.03 8.00
N SER A 76 -4.33 -6.29 8.87
CA SER A 76 -2.93 -6.56 9.24
C SER A 76 -2.78 -7.93 9.91
N ARG A 77 -3.69 -8.31 10.80
CA ARG A 77 -3.72 -9.63 11.43
C ARG A 77 -3.90 -10.76 10.40
N VAL A 78 -4.83 -10.57 9.46
CA VAL A 78 -5.05 -11.55 8.39
C VAL A 78 -3.79 -11.72 7.56
N LEU A 79 -3.17 -10.63 7.14
CA LEU A 79 -1.94 -10.64 6.35
C LEU A 79 -0.77 -11.29 7.10
N THR A 80 -0.61 -11.00 8.39
CA THR A 80 0.42 -11.64 9.24
C THR A 80 0.22 -13.15 9.29
N GLN A 81 -1.00 -13.63 9.57
CA GLN A 81 -1.27 -15.07 9.58
C GLN A 81 -1.06 -15.74 8.22
N LEU A 82 -1.41 -15.05 7.12
CA LEU A 82 -1.13 -15.56 5.77
C LEU A 82 0.36 -15.59 5.46
N MET A 83 1.12 -14.59 5.92
CA MET A 83 2.59 -14.59 5.82
C MET A 83 3.21 -15.77 6.55
N GLU A 84 2.76 -16.07 7.76
CA GLU A 84 3.23 -17.19 8.59
C GLU A 84 2.92 -18.58 8.00
N ARG A 85 1.84 -18.67 7.21
CA ARG A 85 1.40 -19.92 6.57
C ARG A 85 1.93 -20.10 5.14
N THR A 86 2.80 -19.21 4.69
CA THR A 86 3.45 -19.24 3.36
C THR A 86 4.95 -19.09 3.50
N ASP A 87 5.70 -19.68 2.57
CA ASP A 87 7.17 -19.71 2.60
C ASP A 87 7.82 -19.33 1.25
N SER A 88 7.03 -18.82 0.30
CA SER A 88 7.52 -18.38 -1.01
C SER A 88 8.53 -17.24 -0.89
N ARG A 89 9.47 -17.17 -1.83
CA ARG A 89 10.47 -16.11 -1.92
C ARG A 89 9.85 -14.71 -2.16
N LEU A 90 8.72 -14.67 -2.85
CA LEU A 90 8.01 -13.44 -3.17
C LEU A 90 6.61 -13.43 -2.56
N VAL A 91 6.20 -12.27 -2.08
CA VAL A 91 4.89 -12.02 -1.49
C VAL A 91 4.18 -10.95 -2.28
N GLY A 92 3.01 -11.27 -2.82
CA GLY A 92 2.11 -10.33 -3.49
C GLY A 92 0.87 -10.06 -2.66
N ARG A 93 0.17 -8.98 -2.99
CA ARG A 93 -1.07 -8.55 -2.32
C ARG A 93 -2.21 -8.42 -3.33
N MET A 94 -3.42 -8.78 -2.92
CA MET A 94 -4.64 -8.55 -3.69
C MET A 94 -5.82 -8.29 -2.74
N ASP A 95 -6.71 -7.37 -3.10
CA ASP A 95 -7.96 -7.13 -2.39
C ASP A 95 -9.10 -7.95 -2.98
N ALA A 96 -10.07 -8.32 -2.13
CA ALA A 96 -11.19 -9.18 -2.52
C ALA A 96 -12.23 -8.48 -3.42
N ASP A 97 -12.11 -7.16 -3.60
CA ASP A 97 -13.02 -6.32 -4.39
C ASP A 97 -12.40 -5.74 -5.67
N ASP A 98 -11.09 -5.98 -5.89
CA ASP A 98 -10.34 -5.45 -7.02
C ASP A 98 -10.22 -6.43 -8.20
N VAL A 99 -9.64 -5.95 -9.32
CA VAL A 99 -9.37 -6.78 -10.51
C VAL A 99 -7.91 -6.65 -10.92
N SER A 100 -7.17 -7.77 -10.90
CA SER A 100 -5.78 -7.84 -11.33
C SER A 100 -5.67 -7.79 -12.85
N LEU A 101 -4.80 -6.93 -13.39
CA LEU A 101 -4.57 -6.83 -14.83
C LEU A 101 -3.49 -7.81 -15.31
N LYS A 102 -3.67 -8.34 -16.52
CA LYS A 102 -2.71 -9.25 -17.14
C LYS A 102 -1.30 -8.64 -17.21
N GLY A 103 -0.30 -9.45 -16.91
CA GLY A 103 1.11 -9.04 -16.95
C GLY A 103 1.58 -8.25 -15.74
N ARG A 104 0.72 -8.00 -14.74
CA ARG A 104 1.09 -7.34 -13.47
C ARG A 104 2.30 -8.03 -12.85
N PHE A 105 2.17 -9.30 -12.48
CA PHE A 105 3.24 -10.05 -11.80
C PHE A 105 4.49 -10.21 -12.66
N LYS A 106 4.36 -10.42 -13.97
CA LYS A 106 5.51 -10.47 -14.87
C LYS A 106 6.36 -9.20 -14.81
N ARG A 107 5.71 -8.01 -14.76
CA ARG A 107 6.40 -6.72 -14.73
C ARG A 107 7.02 -6.43 -13.37
N THR A 108 6.30 -6.72 -12.27
CA THR A 108 6.80 -6.51 -10.91
C THR A 108 7.94 -7.47 -10.58
N MET A 109 7.84 -8.76 -10.95
CA MET A 109 8.92 -9.72 -10.81
C MET A 109 10.16 -9.34 -11.63
N ALA A 110 9.99 -8.74 -12.81
CA ALA A 110 11.11 -8.23 -13.60
C ALA A 110 11.84 -7.07 -12.90
N ALA A 111 11.15 -6.24 -12.13
CA ALA A 111 11.77 -5.18 -11.33
C ALA A 111 12.50 -5.77 -10.10
N ILE A 112 11.89 -6.74 -9.40
CA ILE A 112 12.58 -7.49 -8.32
C ILE A 112 13.89 -8.12 -8.83
N LYS A 113 13.86 -8.75 -10.00
CA LYS A 113 15.08 -9.34 -10.61
C LYS A 113 16.16 -8.31 -10.92
N ARG A 114 15.82 -7.02 -11.04
CA ARG A 114 16.79 -5.91 -11.20
C ARG A 114 17.31 -5.34 -9.88
N GLY A 115 16.93 -5.93 -8.76
CA GLY A 115 17.42 -5.56 -7.43
C GLY A 115 16.49 -4.62 -6.64
N ASP A 116 15.24 -4.46 -7.05
CA ASP A 116 14.24 -3.81 -6.19
C ASP A 116 13.73 -4.82 -5.14
N ASP A 117 13.46 -4.37 -3.92
CA ASP A 117 12.96 -5.22 -2.83
C ASP A 117 11.43 -5.25 -2.78
N MET A 118 10.81 -4.14 -3.15
CA MET A 118 9.36 -3.98 -3.13
C MET A 118 8.90 -3.15 -4.34
N VAL A 119 7.91 -3.67 -5.07
CA VAL A 119 7.46 -3.08 -6.33
C VAL A 119 5.95 -2.94 -6.36
N PHE A 120 5.51 -1.77 -6.76
CA PHE A 120 4.09 -1.46 -6.99
C PHE A 120 3.83 -1.18 -8.47
N THR A 121 2.60 -1.42 -8.91
CA THR A 121 2.11 -0.92 -10.20
C THR A 121 1.23 0.31 -10.01
N GLN A 122 0.90 0.98 -11.11
CA GLN A 122 -0.22 1.93 -11.11
C GLN A 122 -1.56 1.19 -11.02
N MET A 123 -2.55 1.87 -10.47
CA MET A 123 -3.95 1.41 -10.48
C MET A 123 -4.80 2.31 -11.36
N ILE A 124 -5.93 1.78 -11.84
CA ILE A 124 -7.01 2.50 -12.49
C ILE A 124 -8.20 2.49 -11.54
N GLU A 125 -8.76 3.63 -11.20
CA GLU A 125 -9.99 3.69 -10.40
C GLU A 125 -11.16 3.08 -11.19
N LEU A 126 -11.88 2.16 -10.58
CA LEU A 126 -13.10 1.57 -11.14
C LEU A 126 -14.32 2.13 -10.38
N ARG A 127 -14.99 3.12 -10.96
CA ARG A 127 -16.18 3.76 -10.39
C ARG A 127 -17.44 3.12 -10.98
N GLY A 128 -18.09 2.24 -10.20
CA GLY A 128 -19.09 1.32 -10.74
C GLY A 128 -18.47 0.42 -11.83
N SER A 129 -18.92 0.53 -13.07
CA SER A 129 -18.34 -0.18 -14.22
C SER A 129 -17.37 0.67 -15.06
N ARG A 130 -17.15 1.95 -14.72
CA ARG A 130 -16.35 2.90 -15.50
C ARG A 130 -14.89 2.95 -14.99
N PRO A 131 -13.90 2.55 -15.80
CA PRO A 131 -12.49 2.74 -15.46
C PRO A 131 -12.10 4.23 -15.68
N VAL A 132 -11.39 4.79 -14.70
CA VAL A 132 -10.88 6.17 -14.72
C VAL A 132 -9.36 6.12 -14.57
N PRO A 133 -8.60 6.00 -15.68
CA PRO A 133 -7.15 5.99 -15.66
C PRO A 133 -6.60 7.38 -15.34
N ARG A 134 -5.50 7.41 -14.61
CA ARG A 134 -4.67 8.60 -14.43
C ARG A 134 -3.38 8.46 -15.22
N MET A 135 -2.72 9.59 -15.56
CA MET A 135 -1.43 9.55 -16.23
C MET A 135 -0.45 8.68 -15.44
N PRO A 136 0.06 7.59 -16.03
CA PRO A 136 0.99 6.73 -15.34
C PRO A 136 2.38 7.37 -15.28
N TYR A 137 3.04 7.27 -14.11
CA TYR A 137 4.43 7.69 -13.94
C TYR A 137 5.15 6.78 -12.96
N GLU A 138 6.45 6.65 -13.15
CA GLU A 138 7.31 5.88 -12.28
C GLU A 138 7.72 6.68 -11.04
N ILE A 139 7.88 6.01 -9.91
CA ILE A 139 8.62 6.50 -8.75
C ILE A 139 9.80 5.56 -8.55
N THR A 140 11.01 6.11 -8.67
CA THR A 140 12.23 5.34 -8.49
C THR A 140 12.49 5.04 -7.00
N PRO A 141 13.31 4.04 -6.65
CA PRO A 141 13.66 3.78 -5.25
C PRO A 141 14.29 5.00 -4.57
N GLU A 142 15.08 5.76 -5.31
CA GLU A 142 15.76 6.96 -4.81
C GLU A 142 14.79 8.11 -4.49
N ASP A 143 13.60 8.14 -5.11
CA ASP A 143 12.58 9.18 -4.89
C ASP A 143 11.47 8.71 -3.94
N MET A 144 11.32 7.40 -3.74
CA MET A 144 10.19 6.85 -2.99
C MET A 144 10.13 7.36 -1.55
N GLY A 145 11.24 7.38 -0.83
CA GLY A 145 11.27 7.89 0.55
C GLY A 145 10.80 9.34 0.63
N TRP A 146 11.20 10.19 -0.31
CA TRP A 146 10.74 11.57 -0.38
C TRP A 146 9.23 11.69 -0.64
N HIS A 147 8.66 10.82 -1.47
CA HIS A 147 7.21 10.76 -1.65
C HIS A 147 6.50 10.31 -0.37
N LEU A 148 7.06 9.32 0.34
CA LEU A 148 6.50 8.82 1.61
C LEU A 148 6.49 9.88 2.71
N LEU A 149 7.42 10.83 2.73
CA LEU A 149 7.35 11.97 3.65
C LEU A 149 6.15 12.92 3.39
N LEU A 150 5.56 12.87 2.21
CA LEU A 150 4.43 13.73 1.86
C LEU A 150 3.08 13.03 1.96
N THR A 151 3.01 11.77 1.56
CA THR A 151 1.77 10.96 1.53
C THR A 151 2.10 9.51 1.15
N ASN A 152 1.14 8.59 1.33
CA ASN A 152 1.24 7.25 0.74
C ASN A 152 1.07 7.35 -0.80
N PRO A 153 2.12 7.11 -1.61
CA PRO A 153 2.05 7.28 -3.06
C PRO A 153 1.67 6.02 -3.82
N VAL A 154 1.44 4.90 -3.13
CA VAL A 154 1.23 3.57 -3.71
C VAL A 154 -0.08 2.95 -3.25
N CYS A 155 -0.56 1.96 -3.98
CA CYS A 155 -1.80 1.24 -3.70
C CYS A 155 -1.44 -0.17 -3.22
N HIS A 156 -1.83 -0.50 -1.98
CA HIS A 156 -1.46 -1.75 -1.30
C HIS A 156 -1.72 -3.01 -2.15
N PRO A 157 -2.92 -3.22 -2.75
CA PRO A 157 -3.18 -4.41 -3.55
C PRO A 157 -2.32 -4.51 -4.83
N THR A 158 -1.45 -3.55 -5.13
CA THR A 158 -0.52 -3.66 -6.26
C THR A 158 0.87 -4.14 -5.87
N MET A 159 1.13 -4.37 -4.60
CA MET A 159 2.43 -4.76 -4.05
C MET A 159 2.91 -6.13 -4.56
N LEU A 160 4.21 -6.20 -4.81
CA LEU A 160 5.03 -7.41 -4.81
C LEU A 160 6.32 -7.10 -4.05
N ALA A 161 6.67 -7.91 -3.07
CA ALA A 161 7.87 -7.75 -2.26
C ALA A 161 8.68 -9.04 -2.19
N THR A 162 9.97 -8.94 -1.90
CA THR A 162 10.77 -10.08 -1.46
C THR A 162 10.39 -10.43 -0.02
N ARG A 163 10.35 -11.72 0.31
CA ARG A 163 10.14 -12.15 1.70
C ARG A 163 11.25 -11.61 2.60
N GLU A 164 12.48 -11.59 2.10
CA GLU A 164 13.63 -11.07 2.83
C GLU A 164 13.41 -9.66 3.38
N ILE A 165 12.89 -8.71 2.57
CA ILE A 165 12.64 -7.35 3.06
C ILE A 165 11.47 -7.32 4.05
N MET A 166 10.43 -8.13 3.83
CA MET A 166 9.30 -8.23 4.77
C MET A 166 9.78 -8.73 6.14
N ASP A 167 10.59 -9.79 6.18
CA ASP A 167 11.13 -10.37 7.42
C ASP A 167 12.10 -9.40 8.10
N ARG A 168 12.97 -8.73 7.35
CA ARG A 168 13.93 -7.73 7.86
C ARG A 168 13.25 -6.62 8.66
N VAL A 169 12.08 -6.17 8.22
CA VAL A 169 11.34 -5.10 8.91
C VAL A 169 10.26 -5.60 9.86
N GLY A 170 10.14 -6.93 10.06
CA GLY A 170 9.16 -7.54 10.96
C GLY A 170 7.72 -7.55 10.44
N GLY A 171 7.51 -7.50 9.12
CA GLY A 171 6.19 -7.62 8.49
C GLY A 171 5.20 -6.51 8.84
N TYR A 172 3.91 -6.84 8.82
CA TYR A 172 2.82 -5.92 9.16
C TYR A 172 2.70 -5.69 10.67
N ARG A 173 2.43 -4.45 11.07
CA ARG A 173 2.05 -4.10 12.45
C ARG A 173 0.54 -3.88 12.55
N SER A 174 -0.01 -4.09 13.73
CA SER A 174 -1.43 -3.82 14.00
C SER A 174 -1.65 -2.34 14.33
N VAL A 175 -1.49 -1.50 13.31
CA VAL A 175 -1.67 -0.04 13.38
C VAL A 175 -2.65 0.41 12.31
N PRO A 176 -3.36 1.55 12.48
CA PRO A 176 -4.12 2.14 11.40
C PRO A 176 -3.21 2.49 10.20
N ALA A 177 -3.65 2.26 8.95
CA ALA A 177 -2.82 2.40 7.75
C ALA A 177 -1.51 1.59 7.83
N GLU A 178 -1.63 0.31 8.16
CA GLU A 178 -0.56 -0.68 8.32
C GLU A 178 0.36 -0.78 7.10
N ASP A 179 -0.19 -0.48 5.93
CA ASP A 179 0.52 -0.42 4.66
C ASP A 179 1.52 0.74 4.63
N TYR A 180 1.08 1.94 4.98
CA TYR A 180 1.93 3.12 5.00
C TYR A 180 3.04 3.02 6.05
N ASP A 181 2.74 2.49 7.25
CA ASP A 181 3.72 2.15 8.27
C ASP A 181 4.81 1.21 7.72
N LEU A 182 4.39 0.14 7.05
CA LEU A 182 5.30 -0.83 6.46
C LEU A 182 6.22 -0.19 5.40
N TRP A 183 5.67 0.65 4.51
CA TRP A 183 6.47 1.32 3.48
C TRP A 183 7.54 2.25 4.09
N MET A 184 7.18 2.99 5.13
CA MET A 184 8.13 3.86 5.83
C MET A 184 9.25 3.04 6.48
N ARG A 185 8.95 1.94 7.16
CA ARG A 185 9.95 1.05 7.76
C ARG A 185 10.86 0.39 6.72
N VAL A 186 10.31 -0.07 5.61
CA VAL A 186 11.09 -0.61 4.50
C VAL A 186 12.05 0.43 3.94
N ALA A 187 11.57 1.66 3.70
CA ALA A 187 12.40 2.75 3.17
C ALA A 187 13.49 3.15 4.18
N SER A 188 13.18 3.27 5.48
CA SER A 188 14.17 3.57 6.53
C SER A 188 15.24 2.49 6.67
N ALA A 189 14.89 1.22 6.44
CA ALA A 189 15.83 0.10 6.45
C ALA A 189 16.68 0.00 5.15
N GLY A 190 16.62 1.01 4.28
CA GLY A 190 17.35 1.04 3.01
C GLY A 190 16.76 0.14 1.92
N GLY A 191 15.55 -0.38 2.10
CA GLY A 191 14.86 -1.20 1.10
C GLY A 191 14.53 -0.41 -0.16
N ARG A 192 14.73 -1.03 -1.31
CA ARG A 192 14.49 -0.43 -2.63
C ARG A 192 13.04 -0.59 -3.04
N ILE A 193 12.24 0.45 -2.81
CA ILE A 193 10.82 0.49 -3.16
C ILE A 193 10.64 1.23 -4.48
N ARG A 194 9.98 0.59 -5.46
CA ARG A 194 9.67 1.18 -6.77
C ARG A 194 8.17 1.15 -7.06
N ARG A 195 7.63 2.20 -7.66
CA ARG A 195 6.36 2.12 -8.38
C ARG A 195 6.60 2.23 -9.87
N ILE A 196 6.38 1.14 -10.60
CA ILE A 196 6.49 1.12 -12.06
C ILE A 196 5.29 1.82 -12.72
N ALA A 197 5.51 2.43 -13.89
CA ALA A 197 4.47 3.15 -14.61
C ALA A 197 3.28 2.29 -15.13
N PRO A 198 3.45 1.02 -15.54
CA PRO A 198 2.34 0.23 -16.06
C PRO A 198 1.20 0.03 -15.06
N TRP A 199 -0.03 0.07 -15.55
CA TRP A 199 -1.20 -0.32 -14.77
C TRP A 199 -1.21 -1.82 -14.50
N GLY A 200 -1.53 -2.20 -13.24
CA GLY A 200 -1.59 -3.59 -12.81
C GLY A 200 -2.90 -3.96 -12.11
N LEU A 201 -3.77 -2.99 -11.85
CA LEU A 201 -4.98 -3.19 -11.06
C LEU A 201 -6.11 -2.26 -11.50
N LEU A 202 -7.35 -2.78 -11.50
CA LEU A 202 -8.55 -1.94 -11.41
C LEU A 202 -8.94 -1.90 -9.92
N TYR A 203 -8.84 -0.72 -9.33
CA TYR A 203 -9.15 -0.44 -7.93
C TYR A 203 -10.60 0.02 -7.80
N ARG A 204 -11.44 -0.77 -7.16
CA ARG A 204 -12.87 -0.50 -7.04
C ARG A 204 -13.14 0.58 -6.00
N ILE A 205 -13.89 1.61 -6.38
CA ILE A 205 -14.34 2.67 -5.47
C ILE A 205 -15.77 2.37 -5.03
N HIS A 206 -15.97 2.22 -3.72
CA HIS A 206 -17.31 2.02 -3.12
C HIS A 206 -17.39 2.64 -1.70
N PRO A 207 -18.60 2.94 -1.19
CA PRO A 207 -18.78 3.63 0.10
C PRO A 207 -18.26 2.87 1.32
N GLY A 208 -18.15 1.53 1.24
CA GLY A 208 -17.70 0.68 2.35
C GLY A 208 -16.18 0.59 2.52
N GLN A 209 -15.38 1.38 1.78
CA GLN A 209 -13.93 1.36 1.90
C GLN A 209 -13.45 1.97 3.22
N VAL A 210 -12.52 1.30 3.89
CA VAL A 210 -11.93 1.72 5.18
C VAL A 210 -11.32 3.13 5.08
N THR A 211 -10.65 3.44 3.98
CA THR A 211 -10.00 4.75 3.75
C THR A 211 -10.98 5.93 3.65
N GLY A 212 -12.27 5.66 3.44
CA GLY A 212 -13.34 6.67 3.46
C GLY A 212 -13.75 7.11 4.86
N ASN A 213 -13.40 6.36 5.92
CA ASN A 213 -13.83 6.62 7.28
C ASN A 213 -13.01 7.73 7.95
N ALA A 214 -13.69 8.75 8.51
CA ALA A 214 -13.03 9.88 9.16
C ALA A 214 -12.33 9.51 10.48
N SER A 215 -12.93 8.62 11.29
CA SER A 215 -12.32 8.15 12.54
C SER A 215 -11.02 7.39 12.28
N TRP A 216 -11.00 6.50 11.30
CA TRP A 216 -9.81 5.76 10.91
C TRP A 216 -8.65 6.72 10.51
N ARG A 217 -8.95 7.80 9.78
CA ARG A 217 -7.94 8.82 9.43
C ARG A 217 -7.39 9.51 10.67
N SER A 218 -8.27 9.95 11.59
CA SER A 218 -7.86 10.58 12.85
C SER A 218 -6.96 9.66 13.67
N ASP A 219 -7.33 8.38 13.80
CA ASP A 219 -6.56 7.40 14.55
C ASP A 219 -5.18 7.16 13.93
N SER A 220 -5.12 7.08 12.58
CA SER A 220 -3.85 7.00 11.87
C SER A 220 -2.96 8.23 12.11
N TRP A 221 -3.54 9.43 12.15
CA TRP A 221 -2.75 10.65 12.34
C TRP A 221 -2.13 10.76 13.73
N LYS A 222 -2.79 10.22 14.75
CA LYS A 222 -2.38 10.27 16.16
C LYS A 222 -1.60 9.03 16.62
N ASN A 223 -1.45 8.02 15.76
CA ASN A 223 -0.81 6.77 16.16
C ASN A 223 0.71 6.96 16.38
N PRO A 224 1.24 6.64 17.59
CA PRO A 224 2.63 6.89 17.95
C PRO A 224 3.62 6.00 17.17
N GLU A 225 3.26 4.76 16.86
CA GLU A 225 4.14 3.86 16.10
C GLU A 225 4.35 4.35 14.66
N GLN A 226 3.29 4.87 14.03
CA GLN A 226 3.40 5.51 12.72
C GLN A 226 4.17 6.83 12.78
N ALA A 227 4.01 7.61 13.85
CA ALA A 227 4.80 8.81 14.04
C ALA A 227 6.29 8.48 14.15
N GLN A 228 6.64 7.41 14.88
CA GLN A 228 8.02 6.94 14.99
C GLN A 228 8.56 6.44 13.64
N ALA A 229 7.81 5.61 12.90
CA ALA A 229 8.24 5.15 11.57
C ALA A 229 8.46 6.32 10.60
N PHE A 230 7.67 7.38 10.71
CA PHE A 230 7.86 8.61 9.93
C PHE A 230 9.10 9.39 10.37
N ALA A 231 9.33 9.54 11.67
CA ALA A 231 10.51 10.18 12.25
C ALA A 231 11.79 9.46 11.79
N ASP A 232 11.83 8.12 11.91
CA ASP A 232 12.96 7.30 11.47
C ASP A 232 13.26 7.51 9.97
N LEU A 233 12.22 7.51 9.12
CA LEU A 233 12.36 7.78 7.70
C LEU A 233 12.89 9.20 7.45
N SER A 234 12.38 10.20 8.17
CA SER A 234 12.81 11.59 7.99
C SER A 234 14.29 11.77 8.39
N VAL A 235 14.71 11.16 9.49
CA VAL A 235 16.12 11.15 9.92
C VAL A 235 17.01 10.46 8.89
N SER A 236 16.58 9.32 8.35
CA SER A 236 17.37 8.59 7.34
C SER A 236 17.60 9.38 6.05
N LEU A 237 16.66 10.25 5.68
CA LEU A 237 16.71 11.03 4.44
C LEU A 237 17.33 12.41 4.62
N THR A 238 17.14 13.04 5.78
CA THR A 238 17.48 14.46 6.01
C THR A 238 18.47 14.70 7.14
N GLY A 239 18.74 13.69 7.96
CA GLY A 239 19.49 13.82 9.20
C GLY A 239 18.70 14.52 10.32
N GLN A 240 17.42 14.82 10.12
CA GLN A 240 16.57 15.53 11.07
C GLN A 240 15.24 14.83 11.27
N GLU A 241 14.77 14.84 12.50
CA GLU A 241 13.42 14.40 12.80
C GLU A 241 12.41 15.47 12.36
N LEU A 242 11.45 15.07 11.53
CA LEU A 242 10.37 15.91 11.03
C LEU A 242 9.01 15.38 11.50
N PRO A 243 8.05 16.25 11.79
CA PRO A 243 6.69 15.83 12.11
C PRO A 243 5.93 15.40 10.84
N ARG A 244 4.94 14.53 10.99
CA ARG A 244 4.00 14.25 9.89
C ARG A 244 3.19 15.51 9.58
N LEU A 245 3.09 15.90 8.30
CA LEU A 245 2.32 17.08 7.90
C LEU A 245 0.85 17.05 8.35
N VAL A 246 0.26 15.85 8.41
CA VAL A 246 -1.12 15.67 8.87
C VAL A 246 -1.30 15.89 10.38
N SER A 247 -0.27 15.71 11.19
CA SER A 247 -0.36 15.95 12.64
C SER A 247 -0.28 17.45 12.99
N LEU A 248 0.24 18.28 12.10
CA LEU A 248 0.36 19.72 12.33
C LEU A 248 -0.99 20.41 12.51
N VAL A 249 -2.05 19.90 11.89
CA VAL A 249 -3.40 20.49 12.03
C VAL A 249 -3.98 20.37 13.44
N SER A 250 -3.37 19.57 14.32
CA SER A 250 -3.78 19.42 15.72
C SER A 250 -2.95 20.29 16.69
N LEU A 251 -1.96 21.04 16.18
CA LEU A 251 -1.10 21.93 16.98
C LEU A 251 -1.68 23.35 17.04
N PRO A 252 -1.31 24.15 18.06
CA PRO A 252 -1.55 25.59 18.04
C PRO A 252 -1.01 26.21 16.74
N ARG A 253 -1.75 27.16 16.17
CA ARG A 253 -1.48 27.71 14.83
C ARG A 253 -0.03 28.16 14.65
N ASP A 254 0.47 28.99 15.59
CA ASP A 254 1.84 29.53 15.48
C ASP A 254 2.93 28.44 15.53
N GLU A 255 2.65 27.37 16.28
CA GLU A 255 3.54 26.19 16.34
C GLU A 255 3.47 25.40 15.04
N ALA A 256 2.25 25.14 14.53
CA ALA A 256 2.04 24.44 13.28
C ALA A 256 2.69 25.16 12.08
N GLU A 257 2.59 26.49 12.02
CA GLU A 257 3.21 27.30 10.97
C GLU A 257 4.76 27.21 11.05
N ARG A 258 5.36 27.31 12.23
CA ARG A 258 6.81 27.15 12.43
C ARG A 258 7.30 25.76 12.00
N GLU A 259 6.61 24.71 12.43
CA GLU A 259 6.97 23.33 12.08
C GLU A 259 6.78 23.05 10.59
N LEU A 260 5.74 23.62 9.98
CA LEU A 260 5.53 23.53 8.53
C LEU A 260 6.66 24.20 7.74
N ASP A 261 7.05 25.40 8.14
CA ASP A 261 8.12 26.14 7.46
C ASP A 261 9.48 25.43 7.64
N ARG A 262 9.76 24.87 8.82
CA ARG A 262 10.93 24.00 9.05
C ARG A 262 10.89 22.77 8.15
N PHE A 263 9.74 22.09 8.07
CA PHE A 263 9.57 20.93 7.20
C PHE A 263 9.86 21.28 5.73
N VAL A 264 9.25 22.37 5.24
CA VAL A 264 9.42 22.84 3.85
C VAL A 264 10.89 23.14 3.56
N GLN A 265 11.59 23.82 4.47
CA GLN A 265 13.00 24.15 4.32
C GLN A 265 13.87 22.90 4.24
N VAL A 266 13.74 22.00 5.21
CA VAL A 266 14.56 20.77 5.29
C VAL A 266 14.31 19.87 4.08
N TYR A 267 13.03 19.67 3.73
CA TYR A 267 12.65 18.87 2.57
C TYR A 267 13.21 19.43 1.26
N THR A 268 13.08 20.76 1.04
CA THR A 268 13.58 21.43 -0.19
C THR A 268 15.11 21.30 -0.31
N GLN A 269 15.82 21.46 0.80
CA GLN A 269 17.27 21.25 0.84
C GLN A 269 17.64 19.79 0.50
N GLY A 270 16.92 18.83 1.09
CA GLY A 270 17.16 17.40 0.87
C GLY A 270 16.96 16.95 -0.56
N VAL A 271 15.96 17.49 -1.26
CA VAL A 271 15.69 17.14 -2.66
C VAL A 271 16.50 17.96 -3.68
N ALA A 272 17.30 18.94 -3.26
CA ALA A 272 18.02 19.85 -4.16
C ALA A 272 18.98 19.13 -5.13
N SER A 273 19.60 18.04 -4.69
CA SER A 273 20.51 17.22 -5.50
C SER A 273 19.81 16.22 -6.43
N ARG A 274 18.48 16.10 -6.35
CA ARG A 274 17.71 15.16 -7.20
C ARG A 274 17.67 15.65 -8.66
N PRO A 275 17.53 14.72 -9.64
CA PRO A 275 17.33 15.10 -11.04
C PRO A 275 16.19 16.11 -11.19
N ALA A 276 16.32 17.08 -12.09
CA ALA A 276 15.39 18.21 -12.21
C ALA A 276 13.92 17.79 -12.39
N THR A 277 13.65 16.68 -13.09
CA THR A 277 12.31 16.14 -13.28
C THR A 277 11.71 15.62 -11.97
N SER A 278 12.47 14.82 -11.22
CA SER A 278 12.11 14.30 -9.89
C SER A 278 11.90 15.44 -8.91
N ARG A 279 12.88 16.36 -8.81
CA ARG A 279 12.80 17.51 -7.92
C ARG A 279 11.54 18.34 -8.15
N ARG A 280 11.24 18.73 -9.39
CA ARG A 280 10.01 19.48 -9.71
C ARG A 280 8.73 18.75 -9.32
N ALA A 281 8.69 17.42 -9.48
CA ALA A 281 7.54 16.62 -9.10
C ALA A 281 7.38 16.58 -7.58
N LEU A 282 8.46 16.44 -6.83
CA LEU A 282 8.49 16.42 -5.36
C LEU A 282 8.12 17.79 -4.78
N GLU A 283 8.71 18.88 -5.28
CA GLU A 283 8.40 20.26 -4.87
C GLU A 283 6.92 20.62 -5.14
N ARG A 284 6.38 20.24 -6.29
CA ARG A 284 4.95 20.45 -6.57
C ARG A 284 4.05 19.74 -5.56
N ARG A 285 4.40 18.51 -5.16
CA ARG A 285 3.67 17.75 -4.14
C ARG A 285 3.82 18.36 -2.74
N LEU A 286 5.03 18.78 -2.39
CA LEU A 286 5.29 19.48 -1.14
C LEU A 286 4.39 20.73 -1.05
N ASN A 287 4.38 21.57 -2.10
CA ASN A 287 3.56 22.79 -2.13
C ASN A 287 2.07 22.49 -1.98
N ALA A 288 1.57 21.43 -2.63
CA ALA A 288 0.17 21.01 -2.48
C ALA A 288 -0.14 20.54 -1.04
N ARG A 289 0.79 19.83 -0.38
CA ARG A 289 0.61 19.37 1.01
C ARG A 289 0.72 20.53 2.00
N ALA A 290 1.67 21.44 1.80
CA ALA A 290 1.79 22.65 2.62
C ALA A 290 0.54 23.56 2.50
N ALA A 291 0.01 23.73 1.29
CA ALA A 291 -1.23 24.46 1.07
C ALA A 291 -2.43 23.81 1.78
N TRP A 292 -2.49 22.46 1.77
CA TRP A 292 -3.51 21.71 2.49
C TRP A 292 -3.41 21.94 4.01
N VAL A 293 -2.23 21.89 4.61
CA VAL A 293 -2.05 22.19 6.05
C VAL A 293 -2.52 23.60 6.35
N ARG A 294 -2.04 24.60 5.59
CA ARG A 294 -2.42 26.01 5.80
C ARG A 294 -3.94 26.24 5.71
N SER A 295 -4.63 25.57 4.77
CA SER A 295 -6.08 25.69 4.64
C SER A 295 -6.84 25.15 5.86
N HIS A 296 -6.33 24.09 6.50
CA HIS A 296 -6.95 23.53 7.71
C HIS A 296 -6.70 24.42 8.95
N LEU A 297 -5.53 25.03 9.04
CA LEU A 297 -5.23 26.00 10.11
C LEU A 297 -6.06 27.30 10.01
N GLN A 298 -6.59 27.62 8.81
CA GLN A 298 -7.47 28.79 8.60
C GLN A 298 -8.94 28.47 8.85
N GLY A 299 -9.38 27.22 8.67
CA GLY A 299 -10.79 26.81 8.76
C GLY A 299 -11.35 26.65 10.18
N GLU A 300 -10.52 26.62 11.21
CA GLU A 300 -10.98 26.54 12.62
C GLU A 300 -11.46 27.89 13.21
N GLN A 301 -11.55 28.95 12.39
CA GLN A 301 -12.04 30.28 12.81
C GLN A 301 -13.45 30.64 12.27
N SER A 302 -14.23 29.62 11.78
CA SER A 302 -15.57 29.87 11.25
C SER A 302 -16.63 29.19 12.07
#